data_ba4581af33c3d36a59e37fae63015158
#
_entry.id   ba4581af33c3d36a59e37fae63015158
#
_cell.length_a   1.000
_cell.length_b   1.000
_cell.length_c   1.000
_cell.angle_alpha   90.00
_cell.angle_beta   90.00
_cell.angle_gamma   90.00
#
_symmetry.space_group_name_H-M   'P 1'
#
loop_
_entity.id
_entity.type
_entity.pdbx_description
1 polymer ?
#
loop_
_entity_poly.entity_id
_entity_poly.type
_entity_poly.pdbx_seq_one_letter_code
_entity_poly.pdbx_strand_id
1 'polypeptide(L)'
;LQVTFLDFDSIKKLPLLKDYDASEWVQFHKASEICRAALSERGYQRIDTPIIELTELFLRKSGGELAAQLYSFTDPGGYEVSLRPEFTAPVIRHVIDAGLLGKAPLRFEYSGPVFRYPSGDEFNNGMTGSFTQTGAELIGAGGSEADGEVISVALEGLQLLGVVRPSVALGHVGIIWDLLKQMDLSERAQLFLINCVPMLAAGDREMVAERASQIGLLESGEVVASRANRASASVEQIDAVLGHSLGCSYSGSLGQRSTDDVLQRLTDKIRTQDSPDAVNMAIDLLSKLSKVSGAPAESMAQGGKIIKAAGLNDENLGLLSDIVTAAGTAGANASEITVDLGLAREISYYTGVVFDLKSGDDEIVGGGGRYDGLITALGGKLETPAAGFAYNMDRVIAH
;
A
#
# COMPACT_ATOMS: atom_id res chain seq x y z
N LEU A 1 31.01 11.97 -6.10
CA LEU A 1 30.87 11.61 -4.67
C LEU A 1 32.00 12.27 -3.91
N GLN A 2 31.70 13.42 -3.27
CA GLN A 2 32.62 14.05 -2.34
C GLN A 2 32.52 13.29 -1.03
N VAL A 3 33.53 12.50 -0.70
CA VAL A 3 33.70 11.92 0.64
C VAL A 3 34.12 13.05 1.56
N THR A 4 33.17 13.59 2.31
CA THR A 4 33.47 14.51 3.41
C THR A 4 34.11 13.67 4.51
N PHE A 5 35.42 13.87 4.75
CA PHE A 5 36.07 13.28 5.91
C PHE A 5 35.40 13.84 7.16
N LEU A 6 34.83 12.96 7.97
CA LEU A 6 34.30 13.29 9.28
C LEU A 6 35.46 13.75 10.15
N ASP A 7 35.29 14.88 10.84
CA ASP A 7 36.22 15.40 11.84
C ASP A 7 36.33 14.37 12.97
N PHE A 8 37.50 13.78 13.17
CA PHE A 8 37.68 12.58 14.01
C PHE A 8 37.67 12.86 15.53
N ASP A 9 37.39 14.10 15.98
CA ASP A 9 37.38 14.44 17.40
C ASP A 9 36.23 13.80 18.18
N SER A 10 35.12 13.38 17.52
CA SER A 10 34.06 12.57 18.12
C SER A 10 33.26 11.82 17.07
N ILE A 11 33.00 10.51 17.29
CA ILE A 11 32.09 9.72 16.48
C ILE A 11 30.65 10.14 16.81
N LYS A 12 29.94 10.69 15.84
CA LYS A 12 28.55 11.10 15.96
C LYS A 12 27.64 10.03 15.37
N LYS A 13 26.43 9.89 15.92
CA LYS A 13 25.38 9.05 15.32
C LYS A 13 24.97 9.58 13.94
N LEU A 14 24.39 8.71 13.12
CA LEU A 14 23.79 9.13 11.85
C LEU A 14 22.64 10.11 12.11
N PRO A 15 22.53 11.21 11.32
CA PRO A 15 21.58 12.30 11.59
C PRO A 15 20.12 11.86 11.70
N LEU A 16 19.73 10.81 10.95
CA LEU A 16 18.36 10.34 10.86
C LEU A 16 18.01 9.24 11.87
N LEU A 17 18.95 8.81 12.71
CA LEU A 17 18.70 7.75 13.69
C LEU A 17 18.62 8.37 15.09
N LYS A 18 17.67 7.88 15.90
CA LYS A 18 17.43 8.32 17.26
C LYS A 18 18.04 7.34 18.27
N ASP A 19 18.67 7.85 19.32
CA ASP A 19 18.94 7.09 20.52
C ASP A 19 17.74 7.22 21.47
N TYR A 20 17.43 6.17 22.21
CA TYR A 20 16.43 6.21 23.28
C TYR A 20 17.17 6.17 24.61
N ASP A 21 16.91 7.13 25.47
CA ASP A 21 17.45 7.12 26.82
C ASP A 21 16.74 6.08 27.72
N ALA A 22 17.22 5.93 28.96
CA ALA A 22 16.68 4.93 29.87
C ALA A 22 15.20 5.16 30.20
N SER A 23 14.73 6.40 30.26
CA SER A 23 13.35 6.75 30.56
C SER A 23 12.42 6.50 29.36
N GLU A 24 12.85 6.92 28.18
CA GLU A 24 12.17 6.63 26.91
C GLU A 24 12.05 5.11 26.70
N TRP A 25 13.13 4.37 26.92
CA TRP A 25 13.13 2.90 26.81
C TRP A 25 12.09 2.23 27.70
N VAL A 26 11.95 2.67 28.94
CA VAL A 26 10.93 2.12 29.87
C VAL A 26 9.51 2.39 29.34
N GLN A 27 9.26 3.58 28.80
CA GLN A 27 7.95 3.92 28.23
C GLN A 27 7.64 3.03 27.02
N PHE A 28 8.59 2.87 26.10
CA PHE A 28 8.47 1.97 24.95
C PHE A 28 8.18 0.54 25.35
N HIS A 29 8.96 0.01 26.28
CA HIS A 29 8.79 -1.36 26.74
C HIS A 29 7.40 -1.58 27.36
N LYS A 30 6.98 -0.65 28.21
CA LYS A 30 5.65 -0.71 28.82
C LYS A 30 4.53 -0.66 27.79
N ALA A 31 4.61 0.25 26.82
CA ALA A 31 3.62 0.38 25.75
C ALA A 31 3.56 -0.89 24.87
N SER A 32 4.72 -1.44 24.49
CA SER A 32 4.81 -2.69 23.74
C SER A 32 4.20 -3.87 24.49
N GLU A 33 4.41 -3.96 25.81
CA GLU A 33 3.83 -5.03 26.66
C GLU A 33 2.31 -4.89 26.81
N ILE A 34 1.76 -3.68 26.88
CA ILE A 34 0.32 -3.43 26.89
C ILE A 34 -0.30 -3.95 25.58
N CYS A 35 0.25 -3.56 24.43
CA CYS A 35 -0.22 -4.05 23.12
C CYS A 35 -0.14 -5.57 23.03
N ARG A 36 0.99 -6.17 23.43
CA ARG A 36 1.21 -7.60 23.39
C ARG A 36 0.18 -8.35 24.25
N ALA A 37 -0.10 -7.87 25.45
CA ALA A 37 -1.07 -8.50 26.34
C ALA A 37 -2.48 -8.48 25.72
N ALA A 38 -2.93 -7.32 25.21
CA ALA A 38 -4.23 -7.18 24.57
C ALA A 38 -4.37 -8.09 23.32
N LEU A 39 -3.33 -8.14 22.48
CA LEU A 39 -3.31 -8.99 21.31
C LEU A 39 -3.29 -10.47 21.65
N SER A 40 -2.54 -10.86 22.68
CA SER A 40 -2.48 -12.24 23.17
C SER A 40 -3.84 -12.72 23.71
N GLU A 41 -4.60 -11.88 24.41
CA GLU A 41 -5.97 -12.18 24.86
C GLU A 41 -6.94 -12.43 23.71
N ARG A 42 -6.68 -11.82 22.55
CA ARG A 42 -7.41 -12.01 21.29
C ARG A 42 -6.86 -13.18 20.44
N GLY A 43 -5.89 -13.96 20.96
CA GLY A 43 -5.33 -15.15 20.33
C GLY A 43 -4.22 -14.87 19.31
N TYR A 44 -3.68 -13.65 19.27
CA TYR A 44 -2.51 -13.33 18.45
C TYR A 44 -1.24 -13.89 19.10
N GLN A 45 -0.40 -14.52 18.30
CA GLN A 45 0.86 -15.14 18.71
C GLN A 45 2.04 -14.28 18.33
N ARG A 46 3.00 -14.14 19.22
CA ARG A 46 4.22 -13.38 18.96
C ARG A 46 5.03 -14.00 17.83
N ILE A 47 5.42 -13.16 16.88
CA ILE A 47 6.42 -13.48 15.87
C ILE A 47 7.50 -12.40 15.85
N ASP A 48 8.73 -12.78 15.55
CA ASP A 48 9.79 -11.87 15.14
C ASP A 48 10.39 -12.38 13.83
N THR A 49 10.80 -11.46 12.99
CA THR A 49 11.39 -11.72 11.68
C THR A 49 12.76 -11.06 11.59
N PRO A 50 13.65 -11.52 10.70
CA PRO A 50 14.96 -10.89 10.55
C PRO A 50 14.83 -9.38 10.27
N ILE A 51 15.79 -8.61 10.80
CA ILE A 51 15.89 -7.17 10.50
C ILE A 51 16.40 -6.95 9.08
N ILE A 52 17.22 -7.87 8.58
CA ILE A 52 17.78 -7.86 7.23
C ILE A 52 17.06 -8.92 6.41
N GLU A 53 16.50 -8.54 5.29
CA GLU A 53 15.77 -9.38 4.35
C GLU A 53 16.29 -9.13 2.93
N LEU A 54 15.99 -10.02 1.99
CA LEU A 54 16.28 -9.77 0.57
C LEU A 54 15.49 -8.54 0.10
N THR A 55 16.16 -7.62 -0.58
CA THR A 55 15.53 -6.39 -1.12
C THR A 55 14.33 -6.71 -2.01
N GLU A 56 14.39 -7.80 -2.77
CA GLU A 56 13.30 -8.26 -3.63
C GLU A 56 11.99 -8.50 -2.86
N LEU A 57 12.04 -8.92 -1.60
CA LEU A 57 10.85 -9.12 -0.76
C LEU A 57 9.98 -7.85 -0.72
N PHE A 58 10.61 -6.70 -0.59
CA PHE A 58 9.92 -5.42 -0.47
C PHE A 58 9.59 -4.79 -1.83
N LEU A 59 10.31 -5.13 -2.91
CA LEU A 59 10.08 -4.57 -4.25
C LEU A 59 8.90 -5.20 -4.99
N ARG A 60 8.52 -6.44 -4.67
CA ARG A 60 7.51 -7.19 -5.45
C ARG A 60 6.12 -6.58 -5.49
N LYS A 61 5.73 -5.83 -4.46
CA LYS A 61 4.38 -5.22 -4.39
C LYS A 61 4.34 -3.85 -3.68
N SER A 62 5.48 -3.26 -3.34
CA SER A 62 5.49 -2.07 -2.47
C SER A 62 5.34 -0.74 -3.21
N GLY A 63 5.31 -0.73 -4.52
CA GLY A 63 5.32 0.53 -5.29
C GLY A 63 6.68 1.25 -5.28
N GLY A 64 6.80 2.29 -6.09
CA GLY A 64 8.07 3.03 -6.25
C GLY A 64 8.48 3.85 -5.03
N GLU A 65 7.53 4.27 -4.22
CA GLU A 65 7.76 5.16 -3.09
C GLU A 65 8.48 4.44 -1.95
N LEU A 66 7.98 3.29 -1.50
CA LEU A 66 8.70 2.49 -0.51
C LEU A 66 10.07 2.03 -1.01
N ALA A 67 10.19 1.72 -2.31
CA ALA A 67 11.46 1.35 -2.92
C ALA A 67 12.51 2.45 -2.77
N ALA A 68 12.12 3.73 -2.86
CA ALA A 68 13.00 4.88 -2.69
C ALA A 68 13.41 5.12 -1.23
N GLN A 69 12.67 4.57 -0.27
CA GLN A 69 12.91 4.72 1.17
C GLN A 69 13.69 3.54 1.79
N LEU A 70 14.08 2.54 1.00
CA LEU A 70 14.79 1.37 1.51
C LEU A 70 16.25 1.67 1.87
N TYR A 71 16.69 1.22 3.04
CA TYR A 71 18.11 1.09 3.36
C TYR A 71 18.62 -0.22 2.77
N SER A 72 19.12 -0.16 1.53
CA SER A 72 19.59 -1.33 0.77
C SER A 72 21.11 -1.33 0.63
N PHE A 73 21.69 -2.54 0.67
CA PHE A 73 23.12 -2.76 0.51
C PHE A 73 23.41 -4.19 0.06
N THR A 74 24.62 -4.43 -0.45
CA THR A 74 25.08 -5.79 -0.74
C THR A 74 25.75 -6.35 0.51
N ASP A 75 25.31 -7.51 0.98
CA ASP A 75 25.92 -8.17 2.14
C ASP A 75 27.27 -8.84 1.81
N PRO A 76 28.05 -9.29 2.80
CA PRO A 76 29.31 -10.00 2.54
C PRO A 76 29.15 -11.30 1.73
N GLY A 77 27.96 -11.88 1.67
CA GLY A 77 27.63 -13.05 0.86
C GLY A 77 27.30 -12.73 -0.61
N GLY A 78 27.23 -11.44 -0.95
CA GLY A 78 26.88 -10.97 -2.30
C GLY A 78 25.37 -10.85 -2.55
N TYR A 79 24.53 -10.92 -1.52
CA TYR A 79 23.09 -10.75 -1.64
C TYR A 79 22.69 -9.29 -1.54
N GLU A 80 21.77 -8.86 -2.42
CA GLU A 80 21.11 -7.55 -2.30
C GLU A 80 20.07 -7.64 -1.19
N VAL A 81 20.32 -6.92 -0.10
CA VAL A 81 19.51 -6.95 1.12
C VAL A 81 19.09 -5.55 1.53
N SER A 82 18.03 -5.48 2.35
CA SER A 82 17.54 -4.24 2.93
C SER A 82 17.24 -4.44 4.42
N LEU A 83 17.38 -3.36 5.19
CA LEU A 83 16.76 -3.30 6.50
C LEU A 83 15.24 -3.30 6.30
N ARG A 84 14.50 -4.07 7.13
CA ARG A 84 13.04 -4.17 7.00
C ARG A 84 12.37 -2.80 7.17
N PRO A 85 11.58 -2.31 6.20
CA PRO A 85 10.83 -1.05 6.31
C PRO A 85 9.48 -1.23 7.03
N GLU A 86 9.04 -2.48 7.20
CA GLU A 86 7.78 -2.89 7.81
C GLU A 86 7.81 -4.40 8.12
N PHE A 87 6.79 -4.93 8.82
CA PHE A 87 6.74 -6.34 9.23
C PHE A 87 5.86 -7.22 8.34
N THR A 88 4.89 -6.66 7.62
CA THR A 88 3.86 -7.44 6.90
C THR A 88 4.49 -8.40 5.87
N ALA A 89 5.36 -7.90 4.99
CA ALA A 89 6.01 -8.75 3.98
C ALA A 89 6.91 -9.84 4.61
N PRO A 90 7.75 -9.57 5.62
CA PRO A 90 8.48 -10.59 6.37
C PRO A 90 7.59 -11.64 7.05
N VAL A 91 6.45 -11.24 7.65
CA VAL A 91 5.50 -12.19 8.26
C VAL A 91 4.88 -13.08 7.19
N ILE A 92 4.43 -12.52 6.06
CA ILE A 92 3.88 -13.31 4.95
C ILE A 92 4.92 -14.27 4.37
N ARG A 93 6.18 -13.84 4.18
CA ARG A 93 7.27 -14.73 3.76
C ARG A 93 7.42 -15.89 4.74
N HIS A 94 7.42 -15.61 6.05
CA HIS A 94 7.52 -16.67 7.07
C HIS A 94 6.35 -17.67 6.96
N VAL A 95 5.11 -17.19 6.77
CA VAL A 95 3.93 -18.05 6.62
C VAL A 95 4.06 -18.97 5.40
N ILE A 96 4.60 -18.45 4.28
CA ILE A 96 4.84 -19.21 3.07
C ILE A 96 5.93 -20.27 3.30
N ASP A 97 7.08 -19.87 3.83
CA ASP A 97 8.25 -20.72 4.06
C ASP A 97 7.96 -21.86 5.04
N ALA A 98 7.18 -21.57 6.10
CA ALA A 98 6.78 -22.54 7.09
C ALA A 98 5.60 -23.44 6.66
N GLY A 99 5.05 -23.23 5.45
CA GLY A 99 3.93 -24.02 4.93
C GLY A 99 2.66 -23.91 5.78
N LEU A 100 2.35 -22.71 6.28
CA LEU A 100 1.20 -22.47 7.16
C LEU A 100 -0.08 -22.09 6.40
N LEU A 101 0.01 -21.83 5.09
CA LEU A 101 -1.14 -21.49 4.25
C LEU A 101 -2.17 -22.64 4.23
N GLY A 102 -3.45 -22.28 4.26
CA GLY A 102 -4.58 -23.25 4.26
C GLY A 102 -4.85 -23.93 5.61
N LYS A 103 -4.09 -23.58 6.66
CA LYS A 103 -4.44 -23.92 8.05
C LYS A 103 -5.51 -22.95 8.57
N ALA A 104 -6.03 -23.16 9.78
CA ALA A 104 -6.98 -22.24 10.44
C ALA A 104 -6.46 -20.79 10.39
N PRO A 105 -7.32 -19.76 10.50
CA PRO A 105 -6.87 -18.38 10.50
C PRO A 105 -5.70 -18.16 11.45
N LEU A 106 -4.61 -17.60 10.91
CA LEU A 106 -3.40 -17.31 11.67
C LEU A 106 -3.49 -15.88 12.20
N ARG A 107 -3.13 -15.72 13.45
CA ARG A 107 -3.05 -14.41 14.11
C ARG A 107 -1.64 -14.23 14.64
N PHE A 108 -0.91 -13.27 14.09
CA PHE A 108 0.44 -12.92 14.52
C PHE A 108 0.49 -11.48 15.02
N GLU A 109 1.26 -11.26 16.09
CA GLU A 109 1.62 -9.93 16.57
C GLU A 109 3.14 -9.75 16.56
N TYR A 110 3.57 -8.53 16.37
CA TYR A 110 4.99 -8.18 16.33
C TYR A 110 5.23 -6.81 16.95
N SER A 111 6.48 -6.59 17.41
CA SER A 111 6.98 -5.28 17.83
C SER A 111 8.48 -5.24 17.65
N GLY A 112 8.99 -4.21 16.97
CA GLY A 112 10.41 -4.05 16.74
C GLY A 112 10.75 -2.88 15.81
N PRO A 113 12.05 -2.61 15.60
CA PRO A 113 12.50 -1.50 14.77
C PRO A 113 12.24 -1.78 13.29
N VAL A 114 11.83 -0.74 12.58
CA VAL A 114 11.73 -0.66 11.13
C VAL A 114 12.51 0.57 10.63
N PHE A 115 12.93 0.54 9.37
CA PHE A 115 13.88 1.49 8.82
C PHE A 115 13.36 2.03 7.49
N ARG A 116 13.10 3.34 7.44
CA ARG A 116 12.68 4.05 6.22
C ARG A 116 13.50 5.32 6.07
N TYR A 117 14.16 5.47 4.94
CA TYR A 117 14.86 6.72 4.66
C TYR A 117 13.83 7.80 4.35
N PRO A 118 13.73 8.87 5.13
CA PRO A 118 12.72 9.90 4.91
C PRO A 118 12.93 10.58 3.56
N SER A 119 11.87 10.79 2.82
CA SER A 119 11.89 11.54 1.57
C SER A 119 11.71 13.05 1.81
N GLY A 120 12.27 13.89 0.96
CA GLY A 120 12.12 15.33 0.84
C GLY A 120 11.49 16.09 2.03
N ASP A 121 10.17 16.20 2.03
CA ASP A 121 9.43 16.96 3.05
C ASP A 121 9.40 16.27 4.43
N GLU A 122 9.46 14.96 4.49
CA GLU A 122 9.53 14.20 5.74
C GLU A 122 10.83 14.48 6.49
N PHE A 123 11.93 14.63 5.75
CA PHE A 123 13.23 15.03 6.30
C PHE A 123 13.16 16.40 6.97
N ASN A 124 12.48 17.36 6.35
CA ASN A 124 12.32 18.72 6.86
C ASN A 124 11.39 18.76 8.09
N ASN A 125 10.49 17.82 8.24
CA ASN A 125 9.55 17.68 9.36
C ASN A 125 10.11 16.87 10.54
N GLY A 126 11.42 16.57 10.54
CA GLY A 126 12.09 15.89 11.65
C GLY A 126 11.79 14.40 11.76
N MET A 127 11.30 13.77 10.70
CA MET A 127 11.08 12.32 10.66
C MET A 127 12.42 11.58 10.81
N THR A 128 12.41 10.55 11.65
CA THR A 128 13.59 9.69 11.87
C THR A 128 13.63 8.56 10.83
N GLY A 129 14.83 8.13 10.47
CA GLY A 129 15.06 7.00 9.56
C GLY A 129 14.78 5.62 10.18
N SER A 130 14.40 5.58 11.45
CA SER A 130 13.98 4.37 12.16
C SER A 130 12.94 4.71 13.21
N PHE A 131 11.99 3.80 13.42
CA PHE A 131 10.98 3.88 14.48
C PHE A 131 10.55 2.47 14.90
N THR A 132 9.93 2.34 16.06
CA THR A 132 9.37 1.05 16.49
C THR A 132 7.97 0.87 15.92
N GLN A 133 7.78 -0.22 15.17
CA GLN A 133 6.48 -0.65 14.67
C GLN A 133 5.94 -1.77 15.59
N THR A 134 4.71 -1.61 16.09
CA THR A 134 3.97 -2.67 16.79
C THR A 134 2.66 -2.90 16.05
N GLY A 135 2.34 -4.14 15.75
CA GLY A 135 1.17 -4.44 14.93
C GLY A 135 0.76 -5.90 14.95
N ALA A 136 -0.25 -6.22 14.15
CA ALA A 136 -0.81 -7.56 14.05
C ALA A 136 -1.31 -7.87 12.64
N GLU A 137 -1.22 -9.17 12.27
CA GLU A 137 -1.69 -9.71 10.99
C GLU A 137 -2.69 -10.84 11.23
N LEU A 138 -3.84 -10.76 10.55
CA LEU A 138 -4.87 -11.78 10.48
C LEU A 138 -4.86 -12.40 9.09
N ILE A 139 -4.42 -13.65 8.97
CA ILE A 139 -4.20 -14.34 7.69
C ILE A 139 -5.12 -15.56 7.60
N GLY A 140 -5.83 -15.71 6.50
CA GLY A 140 -6.77 -16.81 6.27
C GLY A 140 -8.20 -16.51 6.70
N ALA A 141 -8.51 -15.27 7.10
CA ALA A 141 -9.85 -14.80 7.36
C ALA A 141 -10.22 -13.65 6.41
N GLY A 142 -11.36 -13.75 5.75
CA GLY A 142 -11.85 -12.77 4.77
C GLY A 142 -13.17 -12.16 5.17
N GLY A 143 -13.59 -11.15 4.37
CA GLY A 143 -14.88 -10.48 4.54
C GLY A 143 -14.88 -9.38 5.60
N SER A 144 -16.00 -8.67 5.68
CA SER A 144 -16.17 -7.52 6.57
C SER A 144 -16.02 -7.85 8.06
N GLU A 145 -16.31 -9.08 8.47
CA GLU A 145 -16.13 -9.53 9.85
C GLU A 145 -14.66 -9.54 10.26
N ALA A 146 -13.78 -10.06 9.38
CA ALA A 146 -12.34 -10.06 9.63
C ALA A 146 -11.74 -8.65 9.58
N ASP A 147 -12.22 -7.80 8.68
CA ASP A 147 -11.83 -6.39 8.61
C ASP A 147 -12.26 -5.64 9.87
N GLY A 148 -13.48 -5.87 10.33
CA GLY A 148 -14.02 -5.30 11.57
C GLY A 148 -13.25 -5.76 12.81
N GLU A 149 -12.84 -7.04 12.89
CA GLU A 149 -11.98 -7.55 13.96
C GLU A 149 -10.67 -6.75 14.02
N VAL A 150 -9.97 -6.63 12.88
CA VAL A 150 -8.68 -5.94 12.80
C VAL A 150 -8.79 -4.47 13.21
N ILE A 151 -9.83 -3.77 12.74
CA ILE A 151 -10.09 -2.36 13.08
C ILE A 151 -10.41 -2.20 14.57
N SER A 152 -11.28 -3.06 15.11
CA SER A 152 -11.65 -3.01 16.53
C SER A 152 -10.45 -3.23 17.45
N VAL A 153 -9.62 -4.23 17.14
CA VAL A 153 -8.40 -4.54 17.91
C VAL A 153 -7.40 -3.39 17.82
N ALA A 154 -7.28 -2.75 16.65
CA ALA A 154 -6.40 -1.60 16.48
C ALA A 154 -6.87 -0.37 17.29
N LEU A 155 -8.17 -0.10 17.36
CA LEU A 155 -8.71 0.98 18.20
C LEU A 155 -8.55 0.69 19.68
N GLU A 156 -8.87 -0.53 20.11
CA GLU A 156 -8.71 -0.98 21.50
C GLU A 156 -7.26 -0.80 21.99
N GLY A 157 -6.27 -1.17 21.16
CA GLY A 157 -4.86 -0.98 21.49
C GLY A 157 -4.51 0.48 21.76
N LEU A 158 -5.00 1.44 20.94
CA LEU A 158 -4.78 2.86 21.16
C LEU A 158 -5.44 3.36 22.47
N GLN A 159 -6.64 2.87 22.78
CA GLN A 159 -7.34 3.19 24.03
C GLN A 159 -6.56 2.69 25.25
N LEU A 160 -6.07 1.46 25.21
CA LEU A 160 -5.25 0.87 26.28
C LEU A 160 -3.90 1.58 26.46
N LEU A 161 -3.34 2.12 25.38
CA LEU A 161 -2.13 2.94 25.42
C LEU A 161 -2.37 4.36 25.94
N GLY A 162 -3.63 4.74 26.17
CA GLY A 162 -4.00 6.04 26.71
C GLY A 162 -4.04 7.16 25.66
N VAL A 163 -4.03 6.83 24.38
CA VAL A 163 -4.19 7.83 23.30
C VAL A 163 -5.52 8.55 23.47
N VAL A 164 -5.47 9.86 23.50
CA VAL A 164 -6.65 10.70 23.74
C VAL A 164 -7.54 10.71 22.51
N ARG A 165 -8.82 10.33 22.67
CA ARG A 165 -9.83 10.31 21.59
C ARG A 165 -9.31 9.63 20.30
N PRO A 166 -8.88 8.36 20.37
CA PRO A 166 -8.43 7.67 19.18
C PRO A 166 -9.58 7.52 18.19
N SER A 167 -9.25 7.58 16.91
CA SER A 167 -10.23 7.40 15.84
C SER A 167 -9.63 6.66 14.66
N VAL A 168 -10.49 6.15 13.78
CA VAL A 168 -10.10 5.50 12.55
C VAL A 168 -10.81 6.14 11.36
N ALA A 169 -10.03 6.48 10.32
CA ALA A 169 -10.57 6.88 9.03
C ALA A 169 -10.49 5.68 8.09
N LEU A 170 -11.63 5.27 7.51
CA LEU A 170 -11.75 4.11 6.62
C LEU A 170 -11.86 4.56 5.17
N GLY A 171 -11.04 3.99 4.30
CA GLY A 171 -11.20 4.01 2.85
C GLY A 171 -11.30 2.59 2.30
N HIS A 172 -11.48 2.45 0.99
CA HIS A 172 -11.56 1.14 0.36
C HIS A 172 -11.05 1.17 -1.08
N VAL A 173 -9.83 0.69 -1.29
CA VAL A 173 -9.18 0.70 -2.62
C VAL A 173 -9.94 -0.14 -3.64
N GLY A 174 -10.52 -1.27 -3.22
CA GLY A 174 -11.33 -2.13 -4.10
C GLY A 174 -12.55 -1.41 -4.69
N ILE A 175 -13.19 -0.48 -3.97
CA ILE A 175 -14.30 0.34 -4.50
C ILE A 175 -13.79 1.24 -5.63
N ILE A 176 -12.62 1.87 -5.45
CA ILE A 176 -12.00 2.71 -6.49
C ILE A 176 -11.70 1.86 -7.73
N TRP A 177 -11.12 0.67 -7.55
CA TRP A 177 -10.88 -0.27 -8.64
C TRP A 177 -12.16 -0.61 -9.41
N ASP A 178 -13.25 -0.93 -8.71
CA ASP A 178 -14.51 -1.31 -9.35
C ASP A 178 -15.16 -0.14 -10.09
N LEU A 179 -15.04 1.08 -9.58
CA LEU A 179 -15.51 2.28 -10.30
C LEU A 179 -14.71 2.51 -11.60
N LEU A 180 -13.38 2.38 -11.53
CA LEU A 180 -12.53 2.55 -12.71
C LEU A 180 -12.73 1.45 -13.77
N LYS A 181 -13.02 0.20 -13.35
CA LYS A 181 -13.40 -0.89 -14.27
C LYS A 181 -14.70 -0.59 -15.03
N GLN A 182 -15.69 0.05 -14.39
CA GLN A 182 -16.93 0.44 -15.05
C GLN A 182 -16.73 1.51 -16.14
N MET A 183 -15.58 2.20 -16.14
CA MET A 183 -15.26 3.28 -17.09
C MET A 183 -14.49 2.80 -18.32
N ASP A 184 -14.34 1.49 -18.50
CA ASP A 184 -13.63 0.86 -19.64
C ASP A 184 -12.20 1.39 -19.83
N LEU A 185 -11.48 1.58 -18.71
CA LEU A 185 -10.09 2.03 -18.68
C LEU A 185 -9.14 0.83 -18.69
N SER A 186 -8.00 0.99 -19.35
CA SER A 186 -6.93 -0.01 -19.29
C SER A 186 -6.39 -0.21 -17.86
N GLU A 187 -5.85 -1.38 -17.58
CA GLU A 187 -5.20 -1.67 -16.29
C GLU A 187 -4.11 -0.63 -15.95
N ARG A 188 -3.38 -0.16 -16.98
CA ARG A 188 -2.37 0.90 -16.84
C ARG A 188 -2.97 2.21 -16.36
N ALA A 189 -4.10 2.63 -16.96
CA ALA A 189 -4.79 3.85 -16.56
C ALA A 189 -5.39 3.72 -15.16
N GLN A 190 -5.98 2.57 -14.83
CA GLN A 190 -6.53 2.29 -13.50
C GLN A 190 -5.43 2.36 -12.43
N LEU A 191 -4.29 1.68 -12.63
CA LEU A 191 -3.14 1.73 -11.71
C LEU A 191 -2.60 3.15 -11.52
N PHE A 192 -2.45 3.90 -12.63
CA PHE A 192 -2.01 5.29 -12.56
C PHE A 192 -2.96 6.13 -11.70
N LEU A 193 -4.27 6.05 -11.96
CA LEU A 193 -5.30 6.84 -11.29
C LEU A 193 -5.38 6.52 -9.80
N ILE A 194 -5.30 5.24 -9.40
CA ILE A 194 -5.28 4.83 -7.99
C ILE A 194 -4.07 5.43 -7.26
N ASN A 195 -2.89 5.38 -7.88
CA ASN A 195 -1.69 5.97 -7.29
C ASN A 195 -1.75 7.51 -7.21
N CYS A 196 -2.63 8.14 -8.00
CA CYS A 196 -2.84 9.59 -7.95
C CYS A 196 -3.92 10.02 -6.94
N VAL A 197 -4.66 9.10 -6.30
CA VAL A 197 -5.72 9.46 -5.34
C VAL A 197 -5.22 10.39 -4.22
N PRO A 198 -4.05 10.16 -3.59
CA PRO A 198 -3.54 11.09 -2.58
C PRO A 198 -3.31 12.51 -3.11
N MET A 199 -2.81 12.65 -4.35
CA MET A 199 -2.63 13.96 -4.99
C MET A 199 -3.98 14.63 -5.28
N LEU A 200 -5.00 13.87 -5.71
CA LEU A 200 -6.34 14.37 -5.94
C LEU A 200 -7.01 14.82 -4.62
N ALA A 201 -6.75 14.11 -3.53
CA ALA A 201 -7.20 14.49 -2.18
C ALA A 201 -6.54 15.79 -1.71
N ALA A 202 -5.26 16.01 -2.03
CA ALA A 202 -4.54 17.25 -1.80
C ALA A 202 -5.03 18.42 -2.68
N GLY A 203 -5.83 18.15 -3.73
CA GLY A 203 -6.37 19.15 -4.64
C GLY A 203 -5.57 19.35 -5.94
N ASP A 204 -4.54 18.56 -6.18
CA ASP A 204 -3.57 18.71 -7.29
C ASP A 204 -4.08 18.06 -8.61
N ARG A 205 -5.36 18.28 -8.94
CA ARG A 205 -6.00 17.74 -10.16
C ARG A 205 -5.23 18.06 -11.43
N GLU A 206 -4.74 19.29 -11.56
CA GLU A 206 -4.01 19.75 -12.76
C GLU A 206 -2.69 18.99 -12.92
N MET A 207 -1.96 18.77 -11.84
CA MET A 207 -0.73 17.98 -11.86
C MET A 207 -0.98 16.52 -12.24
N VAL A 208 -2.11 15.93 -11.78
CA VAL A 208 -2.50 14.57 -12.19
C VAL A 208 -2.81 14.52 -13.68
N ALA A 209 -3.54 15.50 -14.23
CA ALA A 209 -3.83 15.58 -15.65
C ALA A 209 -2.55 15.78 -16.49
N GLU A 210 -1.62 16.61 -16.03
CA GLU A 210 -0.32 16.80 -16.68
C GLU A 210 0.49 15.48 -16.70
N ARG A 211 0.60 14.76 -15.56
CA ARG A 211 1.25 13.46 -15.50
C ARG A 211 0.59 12.42 -16.40
N ALA A 212 -0.76 12.40 -16.45
CA ALA A 212 -1.50 11.54 -17.37
C ALA A 212 -1.16 11.83 -18.84
N SER A 213 -1.01 13.11 -19.19
CA SER A 213 -0.56 13.53 -20.54
C SER A 213 0.88 13.09 -20.83
N GLN A 214 1.80 13.29 -19.88
CA GLN A 214 3.21 12.91 -20.03
C GLN A 214 3.40 11.41 -20.28
N ILE A 215 2.56 10.56 -19.69
CA ILE A 215 2.58 9.11 -19.91
C ILE A 215 1.69 8.66 -21.08
N GLY A 216 1.06 9.60 -21.79
CA GLY A 216 0.28 9.35 -23.02
C GLY A 216 -1.13 8.83 -22.79
N LEU A 217 -1.71 8.98 -21.61
CA LEU A 217 -3.10 8.59 -21.32
C LEU A 217 -4.13 9.61 -21.84
N LEU A 218 -3.73 10.85 -22.07
CA LEU A 218 -4.58 11.93 -22.58
C LEU A 218 -4.28 12.30 -24.05
N GLU A 219 -3.45 11.52 -24.76
CA GLU A 219 -3.18 11.75 -26.18
C GLU A 219 -4.35 11.28 -27.04
N SER A 220 -4.82 12.12 -27.97
CA SER A 220 -5.87 11.74 -28.93
C SER A 220 -5.34 10.69 -29.92
N GLY A 221 -6.25 9.80 -30.42
CA GLY A 221 -5.92 8.71 -31.36
C GLY A 221 -5.16 9.12 -32.62
N GLU A 222 -5.29 10.37 -33.09
CA GLU A 222 -4.55 10.88 -34.24
C GLU A 222 -3.04 11.05 -33.98
N VAL A 223 -2.66 11.48 -32.75
CA VAL A 223 -1.24 11.64 -32.37
C VAL A 223 -0.57 10.28 -32.17
N VAL A 224 -1.30 9.34 -31.62
CA VAL A 224 -0.80 7.97 -31.40
C VAL A 224 -0.77 7.20 -32.72
N ALA A 225 -1.77 7.34 -33.60
CA ALA A 225 -1.74 6.77 -34.93
C ALA A 225 -0.55 7.31 -35.75
N SER A 226 -0.16 8.59 -35.57
CA SER A 226 1.03 9.16 -36.21
C SER A 226 2.34 8.62 -35.60
N ARG A 227 2.38 8.32 -34.29
CA ARG A 227 3.50 7.62 -33.63
C ARG A 227 3.51 6.12 -33.96
N ALA A 228 2.34 5.47 -34.01
CA ALA A 228 2.20 4.08 -34.40
C ALA A 228 2.53 3.88 -35.88
N ASN A 229 2.19 4.84 -36.78
CA ASN A 229 2.63 4.81 -38.14
C ASN A 229 4.14 5.07 -38.32
N ARG A 230 4.81 5.73 -37.37
CA ARG A 230 6.28 5.75 -37.29
C ARG A 230 6.86 4.51 -36.61
N ALA A 231 6.08 3.86 -35.77
CA ALA A 231 6.41 2.60 -35.08
C ALA A 231 5.73 1.38 -35.73
N SER A 232 4.95 1.55 -36.82
CA SER A 232 4.47 0.46 -37.67
C SER A 232 5.61 -0.02 -38.61
N ALA A 233 6.74 -0.28 -38.00
CA ALA A 233 7.52 -1.42 -38.41
C ALA A 233 6.55 -2.59 -38.46
N SER A 234 6.35 -3.17 -39.64
CA SER A 234 5.56 -4.40 -39.80
C SER A 234 5.98 -5.42 -38.75
N VAL A 235 5.12 -6.37 -38.38
CA VAL A 235 5.48 -7.50 -37.50
C VAL A 235 6.84 -8.09 -37.94
N GLU A 236 7.12 -8.10 -39.23
CA GLU A 236 8.40 -8.47 -39.85
C GLU A 236 9.58 -7.55 -39.49
N GLN A 237 9.35 -6.26 -39.27
CA GLN A 237 10.39 -5.30 -38.83
C GLN A 237 10.62 -5.35 -37.33
N ILE A 238 9.60 -5.68 -36.55
CA ILE A 238 9.74 -5.95 -35.08
C ILE A 238 10.45 -7.28 -34.87
N ASP A 239 10.15 -8.29 -35.66
CA ASP A 239 10.86 -9.58 -35.68
C ASP A 239 12.34 -9.39 -36.10
N ALA A 240 12.61 -8.55 -37.08
CA ALA A 240 13.97 -8.23 -37.52
C ALA A 240 14.76 -7.43 -36.46
N VAL A 241 14.12 -6.50 -35.75
CA VAL A 241 14.77 -5.70 -34.67
C VAL A 241 14.98 -6.55 -33.41
N LEU A 242 14.02 -7.38 -33.04
CA LEU A 242 14.17 -8.31 -31.90
C LEU A 242 15.17 -9.42 -32.24
N GLY A 243 15.15 -9.96 -33.47
CA GLY A 243 16.14 -10.94 -33.95
C GLY A 243 17.56 -10.36 -34.03
N HIS A 244 17.70 -9.07 -34.38
CA HIS A 244 19.01 -8.40 -34.46
C HIS A 244 19.52 -7.92 -33.11
N SER A 245 18.64 -7.46 -32.21
CA SER A 245 19.01 -6.99 -30.85
C SER A 245 19.29 -8.12 -29.88
N LEU A 246 18.75 -9.31 -30.11
CA LEU A 246 18.98 -10.49 -29.25
C LEU A 246 20.11 -11.39 -29.79
N GLY A 247 20.72 -11.06 -30.93
CA GLY A 247 22.03 -11.53 -31.43
C GLY A 247 22.37 -13.00 -31.33
N CYS A 248 21.42 -13.88 -31.06
CA CYS A 248 21.61 -15.33 -30.99
C CYS A 248 20.29 -16.04 -31.26
N SER A 249 20.32 -17.05 -32.06
CA SER A 249 19.30 -18.07 -32.25
C SER A 249 18.79 -18.61 -30.92
N TYR A 250 17.83 -17.94 -30.34
CA TYR A 250 17.11 -18.45 -29.17
C TYR A 250 15.94 -19.30 -29.67
N SER A 251 16.20 -20.54 -29.96
CA SER A 251 15.20 -21.61 -30.10
C SER A 251 14.85 -22.19 -28.72
N GLY A 252 14.48 -21.35 -27.79
CA GLY A 252 14.11 -21.78 -26.46
C GLY A 252 12.93 -20.99 -25.97
N SER A 253 11.88 -21.69 -25.50
CA SER A 253 10.72 -21.08 -24.86
C SER A 253 11.17 -20.19 -23.69
N LEU A 254 10.79 -18.93 -23.67
CA LEU A 254 10.88 -18.02 -22.53
C LEU A 254 9.88 -18.49 -21.45
N GLY A 255 10.29 -19.47 -20.64
CA GLY A 255 9.41 -20.15 -19.69
C GLY A 255 8.33 -20.99 -20.39
N GLN A 256 7.16 -21.15 -19.76
CA GLN A 256 6.01 -21.91 -20.33
C GLN A 256 5.18 -21.10 -21.35
N ARG A 257 5.65 -19.99 -21.90
CA ARG A 257 4.87 -19.09 -22.78
C ARG A 257 5.42 -19.13 -24.20
N SER A 258 4.51 -19.20 -25.18
CA SER A 258 4.87 -19.11 -26.59
C SER A 258 5.21 -17.68 -26.99
N THR A 259 6.06 -17.49 -28.01
CA THR A 259 6.39 -16.20 -28.58
C THR A 259 5.14 -15.47 -29.06
N ASP A 260 4.13 -16.21 -29.55
CA ASP A 260 2.84 -15.69 -30.00
C ASP A 260 2.01 -15.12 -28.85
N ASP A 261 2.01 -15.76 -27.67
CA ASP A 261 1.36 -15.23 -26.45
C ASP A 261 1.99 -13.92 -25.98
N VAL A 262 3.31 -13.79 -26.10
CA VAL A 262 4.04 -12.56 -25.75
C VAL A 262 3.73 -11.44 -26.75
N LEU A 263 3.76 -11.76 -28.04
CA LEU A 263 3.42 -10.83 -29.13
C LEU A 263 1.96 -10.40 -29.06
N GLN A 264 1.03 -11.32 -28.79
CA GLN A 264 -0.38 -11.01 -28.67
C GLN A 264 -0.65 -10.09 -27.50
N ARG A 265 -0.04 -10.33 -26.34
CA ARG A 265 -0.13 -9.43 -25.15
C ARG A 265 0.52 -8.07 -25.39
N LEU A 266 1.65 -8.00 -26.10
CA LEU A 266 2.27 -6.74 -26.51
C LEU A 266 1.36 -5.99 -27.47
N THR A 267 0.76 -6.67 -28.43
CA THR A 267 -0.19 -6.11 -29.39
C THR A 267 -1.46 -5.62 -28.71
N ASP A 268 -1.99 -6.38 -27.75
CA ASP A 268 -3.15 -5.98 -26.96
C ASP A 268 -2.85 -4.78 -26.06
N LYS A 269 -1.65 -4.73 -25.45
CA LYS A 269 -1.19 -3.54 -24.70
C LYS A 269 -1.03 -2.29 -25.54
N ILE A 270 -0.69 -2.45 -26.83
CA ILE A 270 -0.56 -1.32 -27.79
C ILE A 270 -1.95 -0.92 -28.32
N ARG A 271 -2.90 -1.85 -28.40
CA ARG A 271 -4.26 -1.64 -28.95
C ARG A 271 -5.27 -1.06 -27.96
N THR A 272 -5.09 -1.24 -26.66
CA THR A 272 -5.96 -0.63 -25.65
C THR A 272 -5.52 0.81 -25.41
N GLN A 273 -6.01 1.69 -26.24
CA GLN A 273 -5.88 3.12 -26.04
C GLN A 273 -7.05 3.60 -25.21
N ASP A 274 -6.73 4.16 -24.04
CA ASP A 274 -7.74 4.79 -23.18
C ASP A 274 -8.34 6.01 -23.88
N SER A 275 -9.66 6.20 -23.78
CA SER A 275 -10.31 7.43 -24.21
C SER A 275 -9.85 8.58 -23.33
N PRO A 276 -9.29 9.68 -23.86
CA PRO A 276 -8.97 10.86 -23.08
C PRO A 276 -10.14 11.40 -22.26
N ASP A 277 -11.36 11.28 -22.79
CA ASP A 277 -12.59 11.70 -22.12
C ASP A 277 -12.88 10.79 -20.90
N ALA A 278 -12.70 9.47 -21.05
CA ALA A 278 -12.85 8.52 -19.93
C ALA A 278 -11.81 8.76 -18.84
N VAL A 279 -10.55 9.00 -19.20
CA VAL A 279 -9.47 9.33 -18.23
C VAL A 279 -9.78 10.64 -17.50
N ASN A 280 -10.20 11.70 -18.22
CA ASN A 280 -10.59 12.97 -17.60
C ASN A 280 -11.80 12.82 -16.69
N MET A 281 -12.81 12.05 -17.11
CA MET A 281 -13.99 11.76 -16.29
C MET A 281 -13.61 11.00 -15.00
N ALA A 282 -12.65 10.06 -15.07
CA ALA A 282 -12.14 9.35 -13.93
C ALA A 282 -11.36 10.28 -12.97
N ILE A 283 -10.51 11.17 -13.50
CA ILE A 283 -9.82 12.19 -12.69
C ILE A 283 -10.83 13.08 -11.98
N ASP A 284 -11.89 13.53 -12.66
CA ASP A 284 -12.94 14.38 -12.08
C ASP A 284 -13.75 13.64 -11.02
N LEU A 285 -14.09 12.38 -11.26
CA LEU A 285 -14.79 11.53 -10.29
C LEU A 285 -13.96 11.35 -9.03
N LEU A 286 -12.71 10.89 -9.17
CA LEU A 286 -11.81 10.66 -8.04
C LEU A 286 -11.51 11.96 -7.27
N SER A 287 -11.33 13.09 -7.96
CA SER A 287 -11.14 14.40 -7.32
C SER A 287 -12.35 14.85 -6.52
N LYS A 288 -13.58 14.45 -6.88
CA LYS A 288 -14.79 14.73 -6.11
C LYS A 288 -14.94 13.76 -4.95
N LEU A 289 -14.70 12.47 -5.16
CA LEU A 289 -14.78 11.44 -4.12
C LEU A 289 -13.73 11.66 -3.04
N SER A 290 -12.51 12.04 -3.40
CA SER A 290 -11.41 12.28 -2.46
C SER A 290 -11.65 13.47 -1.49
N LYS A 291 -12.69 14.24 -1.69
CA LYS A 291 -13.11 15.32 -0.78
C LYS A 291 -14.25 14.89 0.16
N VAL A 292 -14.70 13.65 0.05
CA VAL A 292 -15.80 13.14 0.87
C VAL A 292 -15.22 12.41 2.07
N SER A 293 -15.30 13.04 3.23
CA SER A 293 -14.88 12.47 4.51
C SER A 293 -15.82 12.88 5.63
N GLY A 294 -16.05 12.03 6.61
CA GLY A 294 -16.87 12.31 7.79
C GLY A 294 -17.62 11.09 8.34
N ALA A 295 -18.78 11.32 8.94
CA ALA A 295 -19.60 10.25 9.49
C ALA A 295 -19.95 9.20 8.41
N PRO A 296 -19.91 7.90 8.72
CA PRO A 296 -20.02 6.85 7.69
C PRO A 296 -21.27 6.97 6.82
N ALA A 297 -22.45 7.16 7.43
CA ALA A 297 -23.71 7.26 6.69
C ALA A 297 -23.76 8.48 5.76
N GLU A 298 -23.25 9.62 6.20
CA GLU A 298 -23.23 10.86 5.42
C GLU A 298 -22.23 10.77 4.26
N SER A 299 -21.02 10.27 4.52
CA SER A 299 -19.97 10.10 3.50
C SER A 299 -20.40 9.12 2.42
N MET A 300 -21.01 7.99 2.79
CA MET A 300 -21.54 7.03 1.83
C MET A 300 -22.70 7.60 1.00
N ALA A 301 -23.62 8.34 1.63
CA ALA A 301 -24.72 8.98 0.92
C ALA A 301 -24.23 10.05 -0.06
N GLN A 302 -23.22 10.84 0.31
CA GLN A 302 -22.61 11.84 -0.55
C GLN A 302 -21.83 11.18 -1.69
N GLY A 303 -21.01 10.17 -1.39
CA GLY A 303 -20.27 9.40 -2.39
C GLY A 303 -21.19 8.75 -3.42
N GLY A 304 -22.28 8.11 -2.97
CA GLY A 304 -23.28 7.50 -3.85
C GLY A 304 -23.93 8.51 -4.81
N LYS A 305 -24.21 9.75 -4.36
CA LYS A 305 -24.71 10.81 -5.25
C LYS A 305 -23.67 11.18 -6.32
N ILE A 306 -22.40 11.29 -5.95
CA ILE A 306 -21.30 11.61 -6.89
C ILE A 306 -21.14 10.49 -7.93
N ILE A 307 -21.14 9.24 -7.50
CA ILE A 307 -20.98 8.05 -8.37
C ILE A 307 -22.16 7.95 -9.35
N LYS A 308 -23.39 8.07 -8.87
CA LYS A 308 -24.59 8.05 -9.71
C LYS A 308 -24.64 9.21 -10.71
N ALA A 309 -24.19 10.40 -10.31
CA ALA A 309 -24.09 11.54 -11.21
C ALA A 309 -23.07 11.34 -12.35
N ALA A 310 -22.07 10.44 -12.15
CA ALA A 310 -21.14 9.99 -13.18
C ALA A 310 -21.70 8.81 -14.02
N GLY A 311 -22.94 8.35 -13.78
CA GLY A 311 -23.57 7.23 -14.48
C GLY A 311 -23.05 5.86 -14.07
N LEU A 312 -22.42 5.73 -12.91
CA LEU A 312 -21.82 4.50 -12.40
C LEU A 312 -22.69 3.86 -11.30
N ASN A 313 -22.48 2.56 -11.08
CA ASN A 313 -23.09 1.81 -9.99
C ASN A 313 -22.33 2.05 -8.66
N ASP A 314 -23.09 2.30 -7.58
CA ASP A 314 -22.57 2.59 -6.23
C ASP A 314 -22.77 1.42 -5.23
N GLU A 315 -23.21 0.23 -5.68
CA GLU A 315 -23.53 -0.91 -4.80
C GLU A 315 -22.36 -1.27 -3.87
N ASN A 316 -21.14 -1.19 -4.37
CA ASN A 316 -19.93 -1.55 -3.60
C ASN A 316 -19.61 -0.59 -2.44
N LEU A 317 -20.26 0.59 -2.36
CA LEU A 317 -20.20 1.42 -1.14
C LEU A 317 -20.78 0.68 0.08
N GLY A 318 -21.67 -0.28 -0.13
CA GLY A 318 -22.21 -1.14 0.93
C GLY A 318 -21.14 -1.88 1.73
N LEU A 319 -20.00 -2.21 1.11
CA LEU A 319 -18.86 -2.85 1.79
C LEU A 319 -18.35 -2.04 2.97
N LEU A 320 -18.28 -0.71 2.85
CA LEU A 320 -17.87 0.16 3.96
C LEU A 320 -18.90 0.11 5.11
N SER A 321 -20.21 0.06 4.80
CA SER A 321 -21.26 -0.10 5.81
C SER A 321 -21.13 -1.41 6.58
N ASP A 322 -20.86 -2.49 5.85
CA ASP A 322 -20.70 -3.82 6.45
C ASP A 322 -19.47 -3.87 7.36
N ILE A 323 -18.36 -3.26 6.95
CA ILE A 323 -17.12 -3.17 7.75
C ILE A 323 -17.35 -2.33 9.02
N VAL A 324 -18.02 -1.17 8.91
CA VAL A 324 -18.34 -0.32 10.06
C VAL A 324 -19.23 -1.07 11.05
N THR A 325 -20.24 -1.80 10.54
CA THR A 325 -21.13 -2.63 11.36
C THR A 325 -20.37 -3.76 12.06
N ALA A 326 -19.50 -4.44 11.32
CA ALA A 326 -18.67 -5.52 11.85
C ALA A 326 -17.68 -5.02 12.91
N ALA A 327 -17.03 -3.87 12.69
CA ALA A 327 -16.16 -3.25 13.68
C ALA A 327 -16.92 -2.89 14.98
N GLY A 328 -18.14 -2.36 14.86
CA GLY A 328 -19.01 -2.10 16.00
C GLY A 328 -19.39 -3.38 16.75
N THR A 329 -19.68 -4.46 16.05
CA THR A 329 -19.96 -5.78 16.62
C THR A 329 -18.74 -6.36 17.34
N ALA A 330 -17.55 -6.11 16.83
CA ALA A 330 -16.28 -6.52 17.44
C ALA A 330 -15.84 -5.66 18.63
N GLY A 331 -16.55 -4.54 18.91
CA GLY A 331 -16.33 -3.70 20.09
C GLY A 331 -15.89 -2.26 19.82
N ALA A 332 -15.66 -1.87 18.56
CA ALA A 332 -15.34 -0.49 18.24
C ALA A 332 -16.54 0.44 18.45
N ASN A 333 -16.29 1.66 18.92
CA ASN A 333 -17.36 2.67 19.06
C ASN A 333 -17.60 3.35 17.70
N ALA A 334 -18.84 3.35 17.24
CA ALA A 334 -19.20 3.95 15.95
C ALA A 334 -18.82 5.44 15.84
N SER A 335 -18.76 6.20 16.95
CA SER A 335 -18.33 7.60 16.96
C SER A 335 -16.81 7.79 16.71
N GLU A 336 -16.03 6.72 16.81
CA GLU A 336 -14.59 6.73 16.56
C GLU A 336 -14.27 6.36 15.11
N ILE A 337 -15.28 6.02 14.29
CA ILE A 337 -15.13 5.61 12.92
C ILE A 337 -15.61 6.70 11.97
N THR A 338 -14.74 7.10 11.06
CA THR A 338 -15.07 7.98 9.92
C THR A 338 -14.81 7.24 8.60
N VAL A 339 -15.49 7.66 7.54
CA VAL A 339 -15.24 7.18 6.17
C VAL A 339 -14.62 8.30 5.37
N ASP A 340 -13.52 8.01 4.71
CA ASP A 340 -12.80 8.89 3.80
C ASP A 340 -12.67 8.20 2.44
N LEU A 341 -13.44 8.65 1.45
CA LEU A 341 -13.44 8.04 0.11
C LEU A 341 -12.20 8.40 -0.72
N GLY A 342 -11.37 9.32 -0.22
CA GLY A 342 -10.07 9.67 -0.80
C GLY A 342 -8.90 8.98 -0.13
N LEU A 343 -9.14 8.15 0.88
CA LEU A 343 -8.06 7.47 1.56
C LEU A 343 -7.47 6.37 0.68
N ALA A 344 -6.24 6.59 0.24
CA ALA A 344 -5.38 5.60 -0.37
C ALA A 344 -4.01 5.69 0.29
N ARG A 345 -3.53 4.59 0.83
CA ARG A 345 -2.22 4.55 1.47
C ARG A 345 -1.13 4.34 0.43
N GLU A 346 0.05 4.88 0.68
CA GLU A 346 1.23 4.84 -0.19
C GLU A 346 1.72 3.42 -0.53
N ILE A 347 1.29 2.43 0.24
CA ILE A 347 1.69 1.04 0.06
C ILE A 347 0.73 0.35 -0.92
N SER A 348 1.20 0.03 -2.11
CA SER A 348 0.40 -0.42 -3.25
C SER A 348 -0.08 -1.88 -3.19
N TYR A 349 0.17 -2.62 -2.10
CA TYR A 349 -0.32 -3.99 -1.98
C TYR A 349 -1.75 -4.12 -1.42
N TYR A 350 -2.37 -3.04 -0.95
CA TYR A 350 -3.74 -3.10 -0.45
C TYR A 350 -4.74 -3.39 -1.57
N THR A 351 -5.70 -4.27 -1.28
CA THR A 351 -6.70 -4.75 -2.24
C THR A 351 -8.13 -4.48 -1.82
N GLY A 352 -8.35 -4.13 -0.57
CA GLY A 352 -9.66 -3.94 0.05
C GLY A 352 -9.72 -2.67 0.89
N VAL A 353 -10.24 -2.82 2.12
CA VAL A 353 -10.25 -1.73 3.11
C VAL A 353 -8.84 -1.26 3.41
N VAL A 354 -8.70 0.04 3.58
CA VAL A 354 -7.51 0.71 4.11
C VAL A 354 -7.96 1.64 5.22
N PHE A 355 -7.10 1.86 6.21
CA PHE A 355 -7.45 2.77 7.29
C PHE A 355 -6.24 3.44 7.92
N ASP A 356 -6.47 4.67 8.40
CA ASP A 356 -5.55 5.41 9.23
C ASP A 356 -6.06 5.44 10.67
N LEU A 357 -5.16 5.20 11.60
CA LEU A 357 -5.38 5.31 13.04
C LEU A 357 -4.87 6.68 13.49
N LYS A 358 -5.73 7.43 14.14
CA LYS A 358 -5.46 8.83 14.49
C LYS A 358 -5.56 9.06 16.00
N SER A 359 -4.75 10.01 16.50
CA SER A 359 -4.92 10.63 17.82
C SER A 359 -5.98 11.73 17.77
N GLY A 360 -6.37 12.28 18.94
CA GLY A 360 -7.35 13.36 19.04
C GLY A 360 -6.98 14.67 18.34
N ASP A 361 -5.74 14.82 17.94
CA ASP A 361 -5.22 15.98 17.19
C ASP A 361 -5.14 15.71 15.68
N ASP A 362 -5.82 14.65 15.21
CA ASP A 362 -5.81 14.17 13.83
C ASP A 362 -4.44 13.69 13.31
N GLU A 363 -3.45 13.52 14.20
CA GLU A 363 -2.17 12.95 13.81
C GLU A 363 -2.30 11.45 13.54
N ILE A 364 -1.73 10.99 12.41
CA ILE A 364 -1.71 9.58 12.04
C ILE A 364 -0.63 8.88 12.87
N VAL A 365 -1.08 8.01 13.78
CA VAL A 365 -0.22 7.22 14.67
C VAL A 365 -0.04 5.78 14.21
N GLY A 366 -0.75 5.37 13.18
CA GLY A 366 -0.70 4.02 12.63
C GLY A 366 -1.66 3.84 11.46
N GLY A 367 -1.90 2.60 11.10
CA GLY A 367 -2.89 2.25 10.11
C GLY A 367 -2.72 0.85 9.57
N GLY A 368 -3.59 0.45 8.66
CA GLY A 368 -3.62 -0.89 8.14
C GLY A 368 -4.54 -1.06 6.95
N GLY A 369 -4.90 -2.31 6.69
CA GLY A 369 -5.84 -2.64 5.62
C GLY A 369 -5.75 -4.10 5.19
N ARG A 370 -6.50 -4.44 4.13
CA ARG A 370 -6.58 -5.76 3.51
C ARG A 370 -5.63 -5.86 2.30
N TYR A 371 -4.87 -6.95 2.23
CA TYR A 371 -3.83 -7.16 1.22
C TYR A 371 -3.78 -8.60 0.68
N ASP A 372 -4.91 -9.15 0.28
CA ASP A 372 -5.08 -10.55 -0.17
C ASP A 372 -4.10 -10.94 -1.29
N GLY A 373 -3.76 -10.01 -2.19
CA GLY A 373 -2.85 -10.24 -3.31
C GLY A 373 -1.35 -10.31 -2.94
N LEU A 374 -0.96 -10.01 -1.70
CA LEU A 374 0.45 -10.00 -1.30
C LEU A 374 1.02 -11.43 -1.21
N ILE A 375 0.24 -12.37 -0.70
CA ILE A 375 0.67 -13.77 -0.52
C ILE A 375 1.06 -14.39 -1.85
N THR A 376 0.22 -14.24 -2.88
CA THR A 376 0.52 -14.76 -4.23
C THR A 376 1.68 -14.01 -4.89
N ALA A 377 1.81 -12.72 -4.67
CA ALA A 377 2.92 -11.92 -5.17
C ALA A 377 4.28 -12.35 -4.59
N LEU A 378 4.29 -12.80 -3.34
CA LEU A 378 5.49 -13.32 -2.66
C LEU A 378 5.73 -14.82 -2.92
N GLY A 379 4.93 -15.46 -3.79
CA GLY A 379 5.13 -16.84 -4.23
C GLY A 379 4.26 -17.87 -3.50
N GLY A 380 3.31 -17.43 -2.69
CA GLY A 380 2.29 -18.33 -2.11
C GLY A 380 1.39 -18.91 -3.20
N LYS A 381 1.08 -20.20 -3.10
CA LYS A 381 0.31 -20.93 -4.12
C LYS A 381 -1.20 -20.86 -3.92
N LEU A 382 -1.65 -20.39 -2.77
CA LEU A 382 -3.05 -20.25 -2.41
C LEU A 382 -3.41 -18.78 -2.28
N GLU A 383 -4.46 -18.36 -2.95
CA GLU A 383 -5.10 -17.08 -2.63
C GLU A 383 -5.62 -17.16 -1.21
N THR A 384 -5.13 -16.30 -0.36
CA THR A 384 -5.43 -16.34 1.06
C THR A 384 -5.74 -14.92 1.52
N PRO A 385 -6.93 -14.66 2.06
CA PRO A 385 -7.27 -13.33 2.56
C PRO A 385 -6.38 -12.96 3.72
N ALA A 386 -5.95 -11.70 3.75
CA ALA A 386 -5.09 -11.18 4.81
C ALA A 386 -5.36 -9.71 5.06
N ALA A 387 -5.41 -9.33 6.33
CA ALA A 387 -5.55 -7.97 6.79
C ALA A 387 -4.71 -7.76 8.06
N GLY A 388 -4.24 -6.54 8.28
CA GLY A 388 -3.44 -6.24 9.45
C GLY A 388 -3.34 -4.74 9.71
N PHE A 389 -2.68 -4.40 10.80
CA PHE A 389 -2.40 -3.03 11.17
C PHE A 389 -1.07 -2.89 11.88
N ALA A 390 -0.55 -1.68 11.90
CA ALA A 390 0.63 -1.34 12.68
C ALA A 390 0.57 0.08 13.22
N TYR A 391 1.08 0.26 14.43
CA TYR A 391 1.32 1.56 15.05
C TYR A 391 2.77 2.00 14.80
N ASN A 392 2.97 3.31 14.67
CA ASN A 392 4.25 3.94 14.92
C ASN A 392 4.32 4.29 16.41
N MET A 393 5.05 3.48 17.19
CA MET A 393 5.09 3.62 18.63
C MET A 393 5.74 4.93 19.09
N ASP A 394 6.65 5.50 18.30
CA ASP A 394 7.24 6.80 18.60
C ASP A 394 6.19 7.91 18.60
N ARG A 395 5.24 7.86 17.66
CA ARG A 395 4.10 8.79 17.61
C ARG A 395 3.07 8.50 18.69
N VAL A 396 2.75 7.22 18.92
CA VAL A 396 1.78 6.82 19.96
C VAL A 396 2.21 7.27 21.36
N ILE A 397 3.49 7.15 21.68
CA ILE A 397 4.02 7.51 23.01
C ILE A 397 4.16 9.03 23.19
N ALA A 398 4.24 9.78 22.08
CA ALA A 398 4.29 11.23 22.12
C ALA A 398 2.94 11.90 22.49
N HIS A 399 1.82 11.15 22.42
CA HIS A 399 0.44 11.55 22.75
C HIS A 399 -0.07 10.93 24.03
#